data_2232e4eef0f1f486f4d0a2ec2a71869c
#
_entry.id   2232e4eef0f1f486f4d0a2ec2a71869c
#
_cell.length_a   1.000
_cell.length_b   1.000
_cell.length_c   1.000
_cell.angle_alpha   90.00
_cell.angle_beta   90.00
_cell.angle_gamma   90.00
#
_symmetry.space_group_name_H-M   'P 1'
#
loop_
_entity.id
_entity.type
_entity.pdbx_description
1 polymer ?
#
loop_
_entity_poly.entity_id
_entity_poly.type
_entity_poly.pdbx_seq_one_letter_code
_entity_poly.pdbx_strand_id
1 'polypeptide(L)'
;IPKGLLAFIQQNVDEWKFDPVLAGGKAVGVRNKMSLRVVAKKLDDDEYSVRLQAASFDPLTVEPGHEVESKSMTPPRYPEAAGRSGVSGTVYVVIKVGRDGSVEDAVAEQVNLRMVASSLAMEQWRTVLGKAAVQQARKWQFIPPVAGELADDAYWSVRVPVDFMLSMTSPQYGEWQAYVPGPRQSYPWAEDE
;
A
#
# COMPACT_ATOMS: atom_id res chain seq x y z
N ILE A 1 -16.63 -9.41 9.65
CA ILE A 1 -15.86 -10.53 9.06
C ILE A 1 -16.54 -11.81 9.47
N PRO A 2 -16.69 -12.79 8.54
CA PRO A 2 -17.17 -14.11 8.90
C PRO A 2 -16.28 -14.73 9.99
N LYS A 3 -16.87 -15.26 11.05
CA LYS A 3 -16.12 -15.85 12.18
C LYS A 3 -15.12 -16.92 11.74
N GLY A 4 -15.45 -17.70 10.70
CA GLY A 4 -14.57 -18.71 10.14
C GLY A 4 -13.29 -18.16 9.49
N LEU A 5 -13.36 -16.93 8.92
CA LEU A 5 -12.17 -16.30 8.32
C LEU A 5 -11.14 -15.88 9.37
N LEU A 6 -11.58 -15.37 10.51
CA LEU A 6 -10.67 -15.03 11.62
C LEU A 6 -9.98 -16.27 12.19
N ALA A 7 -10.73 -17.36 12.39
CA ALA A 7 -10.17 -18.62 12.86
C ALA A 7 -9.12 -19.17 11.87
N PHE A 8 -9.43 -19.14 10.57
CA PHE A 8 -8.48 -19.54 9.52
C PHE A 8 -7.19 -18.72 9.55
N ILE A 9 -7.30 -17.38 9.67
CA ILE A 9 -6.14 -16.50 9.73
C ILE A 9 -5.30 -16.81 10.97
N GLN A 10 -5.93 -16.91 12.13
CA GLN A 10 -5.25 -17.19 13.40
C GLN A 10 -4.49 -18.50 13.34
N GLN A 11 -5.13 -19.59 12.90
CA GLN A 11 -4.51 -20.89 12.77
C GLN A 11 -3.28 -20.86 11.85
N ASN A 12 -3.36 -20.17 10.70
CA ASN A 12 -2.22 -20.06 9.78
C ASN A 12 -1.08 -19.22 10.33
N VAL A 13 -1.38 -18.12 11.00
CA VAL A 13 -0.36 -17.21 11.58
C VAL A 13 0.35 -17.87 12.75
N ASP A 14 -0.34 -18.65 13.57
CA ASP A 14 0.23 -19.38 14.71
C ASP A 14 1.27 -20.44 14.28
N GLU A 15 1.19 -20.92 13.04
CA GLU A 15 2.16 -21.88 12.47
C GLU A 15 3.42 -21.18 11.92
N TRP A 16 3.42 -19.87 11.76
CA TRP A 16 4.56 -19.16 11.20
C TRP A 16 5.74 -19.11 12.15
N LYS A 17 6.93 -19.27 11.59
CA LYS A 17 8.19 -19.12 12.31
C LYS A 17 8.91 -17.89 11.78
N PHE A 18 9.43 -17.12 12.71
CA PHE A 18 10.18 -15.90 12.42
C PHE A 18 11.60 -16.05 12.93
N ASP A 19 12.55 -15.50 12.20
CA ASP A 19 13.90 -15.34 12.71
C ASP A 19 13.92 -14.30 13.85
N PRO A 20 14.68 -14.54 14.90
CA PRO A 20 14.74 -13.62 16.02
C PRO A 20 15.36 -12.28 15.61
N VAL A 21 14.77 -11.18 16.04
CA VAL A 21 15.39 -9.86 15.92
C VAL A 21 16.54 -9.78 16.92
N LEU A 22 17.71 -9.39 16.43
CA LEU A 22 18.93 -9.27 17.26
C LEU A 22 19.22 -7.79 17.54
N ALA A 23 19.44 -7.47 18.83
CA ALA A 23 19.99 -6.20 19.25
C ALA A 23 21.30 -6.45 19.99
N GLY A 24 22.41 -5.92 19.48
CA GLY A 24 23.74 -6.20 20.04
C GLY A 24 24.13 -7.69 20.05
N GLY A 25 23.67 -8.46 19.06
CA GLY A 25 23.92 -9.90 18.93
C GLY A 25 23.06 -10.79 19.84
N LYS A 26 22.10 -10.23 20.58
CA LYS A 26 21.18 -10.98 21.46
C LYS A 26 19.76 -10.90 20.92
N ALA A 27 19.05 -12.02 20.97
CA ALA A 27 17.63 -12.06 20.60
C ALA A 27 16.80 -11.18 21.55
N VAL A 28 15.99 -10.31 20.97
CA VAL A 28 15.08 -9.43 21.71
C VAL A 28 13.64 -9.67 21.30
N GLY A 29 12.71 -9.52 22.23
CA GLY A 29 11.28 -9.55 21.94
C GLY A 29 10.86 -8.23 21.28
N VAL A 30 10.22 -8.33 20.13
CA VAL A 30 9.67 -7.18 19.42
C VAL A 30 8.16 -7.28 19.30
N ARG A 31 7.49 -6.13 19.28
CA ARG A 31 6.07 -6.02 18.93
C ARG A 31 5.98 -5.23 17.64
N ASN A 32 5.32 -5.82 16.66
CA ASN A 32 5.16 -5.15 15.38
C ASN A 32 3.69 -5.26 14.91
N LYS A 33 3.29 -4.35 14.03
CA LYS A 33 2.01 -4.39 13.34
C LYS A 33 2.17 -5.16 12.06
N MET A 34 1.29 -6.13 11.85
CA MET A 34 1.24 -6.94 10.65
C MET A 34 -0.02 -6.63 9.86
N SER A 35 0.14 -6.41 8.56
CA SER A 35 -0.95 -6.28 7.61
C SER A 35 -1.04 -7.54 6.74
N LEU A 36 -2.22 -8.15 6.68
CA LEU A 36 -2.46 -9.37 5.92
C LEU A 36 -3.35 -9.10 4.71
N ARG A 37 -2.99 -9.66 3.57
CA ARG A 37 -3.86 -9.75 2.40
C ARG A 37 -4.45 -11.14 2.31
N VAL A 38 -5.76 -11.23 2.45
CA VAL A 38 -6.53 -12.47 2.33
C VAL A 38 -7.34 -12.43 1.04
N VAL A 39 -7.26 -13.48 0.24
CA VAL A 39 -8.05 -13.64 -0.98
C VAL A 39 -9.05 -14.75 -0.78
N ALA A 40 -10.33 -14.43 -0.94
CA ALA A 40 -11.42 -15.39 -0.99
C ALA A 40 -11.92 -15.49 -2.44
N LYS A 41 -11.90 -16.71 -2.98
CA LYS A 41 -12.45 -17.02 -4.31
C LYS A 41 -13.71 -17.86 -4.12
N LYS A 42 -14.85 -17.39 -4.64
CA LYS A 42 -16.09 -18.15 -4.65
C LYS A 42 -15.92 -19.37 -5.56
N LEU A 43 -16.22 -20.56 -5.05
CA LEU A 43 -16.21 -21.82 -5.76
C LEU A 43 -17.63 -22.24 -6.14
N ASP A 44 -18.57 -22.09 -5.20
CA ASP A 44 -20.00 -22.37 -5.38
C ASP A 44 -20.83 -21.43 -4.49
N ASP A 45 -22.16 -21.56 -4.46
CA ASP A 45 -23.06 -20.58 -3.81
C ASP A 45 -22.73 -20.33 -2.33
N ASP A 46 -22.28 -21.34 -1.60
CA ASP A 46 -21.89 -21.24 -0.20
C ASP A 46 -20.43 -21.65 0.09
N GLU A 47 -19.64 -21.93 -0.96
CA GLU A 47 -18.26 -22.39 -0.82
C GLU A 47 -17.25 -21.36 -1.32
N TYR A 48 -16.22 -21.09 -0.50
CA TYR A 48 -15.12 -20.19 -0.82
C TYR A 48 -13.77 -20.86 -0.56
N SER A 49 -12.87 -20.74 -1.51
CA SER A 49 -11.45 -20.98 -1.26
C SER A 49 -10.84 -19.72 -0.67
N VAL A 50 -10.19 -19.86 0.49
CA VAL A 50 -9.54 -18.74 1.19
C VAL A 50 -8.04 -19.01 1.28
N ARG A 51 -7.22 -18.00 0.98
CA ARG A 51 -5.77 -18.07 1.12
C ARG A 51 -5.18 -16.77 1.64
N LEU A 52 -4.13 -16.85 2.43
CA LEU A 52 -3.25 -15.72 2.73
C LEU A 52 -2.36 -15.49 1.50
N GLN A 53 -2.44 -14.31 0.91
CA GLN A 53 -1.70 -13.97 -0.30
C GLN A 53 -0.40 -13.22 0.01
N ALA A 54 -0.43 -12.35 1.02
CA ALA A 54 0.72 -11.58 1.43
C ALA A 54 0.62 -11.21 2.91
N ALA A 55 1.77 -11.05 3.54
CA ALA A 55 1.93 -10.42 4.83
C ALA A 55 2.97 -9.30 4.69
N SER A 56 2.73 -8.18 5.33
CA SER A 56 3.70 -7.10 5.46
C SER A 56 3.76 -6.62 6.89
N PHE A 57 4.91 -6.18 7.32
CA PHE A 57 5.18 -5.70 8.66
C PHE A 57 5.56 -4.22 8.58
N ASP A 58 5.20 -3.45 9.61
CA ASP A 58 5.72 -2.09 9.72
C ASP A 58 7.26 -2.18 9.92
N PRO A 59 8.06 -1.26 9.35
CA PRO A 59 9.50 -1.28 9.52
C PRO A 59 9.84 -1.18 11.01
N LEU A 60 10.76 -2.02 11.47
CA LEU A 60 11.39 -1.85 12.77
C LEU A 60 12.23 -0.58 12.69
N THR A 61 12.23 0.23 13.73
CA THR A 61 12.87 1.56 13.81
C THR A 61 14.10 1.69 12.92
N VAL A 62 13.95 2.49 11.84
CA VAL A 62 15.07 2.84 10.97
C VAL A 62 15.84 3.97 11.63
N GLU A 63 17.17 3.91 11.58
CA GLU A 63 17.99 5.02 12.04
C GLU A 63 17.71 6.26 11.16
N PRO A 64 17.59 7.45 11.75
CA PRO A 64 17.33 8.67 10.98
C PRO A 64 18.38 8.88 9.88
N GLY A 65 17.91 9.22 8.68
CA GLY A 65 18.78 9.47 7.53
C GLY A 65 19.21 8.21 6.76
N HIS A 66 18.75 7.02 7.10
CA HIS A 66 19.07 5.77 6.37
C HIS A 66 18.01 5.41 5.32
N GLU A 67 16.82 6.02 5.37
CA GLU A 67 15.75 5.82 4.38
C GLU A 67 15.24 7.15 3.83
N VAL A 68 14.45 7.05 2.77
CA VAL A 68 13.76 8.22 2.20
C VAL A 68 12.64 8.66 3.16
N GLU A 69 12.72 9.87 3.65
CA GLU A 69 11.71 10.46 4.52
C GLU A 69 10.79 11.41 3.75
N SER A 70 9.53 11.52 4.17
CA SER A 70 8.62 12.48 3.59
C SER A 70 8.91 13.90 4.11
N LYS A 71 9.08 14.87 3.20
CA LYS A 71 9.23 16.29 3.54
C LYS A 71 7.92 17.04 3.40
N SER A 72 7.21 16.82 2.29
CA SER A 72 5.92 17.46 2.00
C SER A 72 5.09 16.54 1.11
N MET A 73 4.01 16.00 1.66
CA MET A 73 3.07 15.11 0.97
C MET A 73 1.64 15.61 1.14
N THR A 74 1.29 16.69 0.44
CA THR A 74 -0.09 17.19 0.43
C THR A 74 -1.01 16.17 -0.24
N PRO A 75 -2.14 15.78 0.39
CA PRO A 75 -3.09 14.84 -0.21
C PRO A 75 -3.66 15.33 -1.55
N PRO A 76 -3.98 14.42 -2.48
CA PRO A 76 -4.67 14.79 -3.70
C PRO A 76 -6.08 15.32 -3.42
N ARG A 77 -6.54 16.23 -4.28
CA ARG A 77 -7.92 16.65 -4.27
C ARG A 77 -8.82 15.48 -4.70
N TYR A 78 -9.88 15.24 -3.94
CA TYR A 78 -10.86 14.21 -4.30
C TYR A 78 -11.52 14.57 -5.65
N PRO A 79 -11.50 13.68 -6.67
CA PRO A 79 -12.18 13.97 -7.93
C PRO A 79 -13.69 14.12 -7.71
N GLU A 80 -14.24 15.25 -8.13
CA GLU A 80 -15.63 15.60 -7.85
C GLU A 80 -16.63 14.57 -8.39
N ALA A 81 -16.39 14.06 -9.59
CA ALA A 81 -17.22 13.01 -10.18
C ALA A 81 -17.19 11.73 -9.35
N ALA A 82 -16.02 11.32 -8.84
CA ALA A 82 -15.90 10.14 -8.00
C ALA A 82 -16.62 10.34 -6.66
N GLY A 83 -16.48 11.51 -6.04
CA GLY A 83 -17.18 11.86 -4.80
C GLY A 83 -18.69 11.82 -4.94
N ARG A 84 -19.24 12.44 -5.98
CA ARG A 84 -20.70 12.41 -6.26
C ARG A 84 -21.23 11.01 -6.56
N SER A 85 -20.41 10.16 -7.15
CA SER A 85 -20.79 8.76 -7.47
C SER A 85 -20.52 7.78 -6.33
N GLY A 86 -20.09 8.24 -5.17
CA GLY A 86 -19.83 7.36 -4.02
C GLY A 86 -18.62 6.43 -4.21
N VAL A 87 -17.68 6.76 -5.10
CA VAL A 87 -16.54 5.89 -5.42
C VAL A 87 -15.41 6.12 -4.44
N SER A 88 -14.97 5.09 -3.77
CA SER A 88 -13.82 5.11 -2.86
C SER A 88 -12.80 4.02 -3.23
N GLY A 89 -11.56 4.20 -2.83
CA GLY A 89 -10.51 3.24 -3.14
C GLY A 89 -9.13 3.70 -2.68
N THR A 90 -8.15 2.81 -2.86
CA THR A 90 -6.73 3.08 -2.59
C THR A 90 -5.95 3.04 -3.90
N VAL A 91 -5.17 4.06 -4.16
CA VAL A 91 -4.20 4.11 -5.25
C VAL A 91 -2.82 3.87 -4.67
N TYR A 92 -2.14 2.84 -5.12
CA TYR A 92 -0.73 2.64 -4.82
C TYR A 92 0.10 3.37 -5.87
N VAL A 93 0.73 4.45 -5.46
CA VAL A 93 1.62 5.23 -6.32
C VAL A 93 3.05 4.82 -6.06
N VAL A 94 3.75 4.42 -7.11
CA VAL A 94 5.21 4.26 -7.07
C VAL A 94 5.83 5.55 -7.58
N ILE A 95 6.80 6.05 -6.84
CA ILE A 95 7.42 7.36 -7.04
C ILE A 95 8.90 7.15 -7.20
N LYS A 96 9.47 7.74 -8.24
CA LYS A 96 10.91 7.87 -8.41
C LYS A 96 11.37 9.17 -7.77
N VAL A 97 12.13 9.07 -6.69
CA VAL A 97 12.66 10.21 -5.95
C VAL A 97 14.10 10.46 -6.39
N GLY A 98 14.37 11.64 -6.88
CA GLY A 98 15.71 12.08 -7.26
C GLY A 98 16.58 12.45 -6.06
N ARG A 99 17.89 12.62 -6.30
CA ARG A 99 18.87 12.97 -5.27
C ARG A 99 18.62 14.31 -4.57
N ASP A 100 17.87 15.20 -5.17
CA ASP A 100 17.45 16.48 -4.59
C ASP A 100 16.15 16.36 -3.77
N GLY A 101 15.57 15.15 -3.67
CA GLY A 101 14.32 14.86 -3.00
C GLY A 101 13.08 15.24 -3.80
N SER A 102 13.22 15.71 -5.03
CA SER A 102 12.09 15.95 -5.93
C SER A 102 11.57 14.64 -6.54
N VAL A 103 10.32 14.67 -6.97
CA VAL A 103 9.72 13.54 -7.69
C VAL A 103 10.07 13.65 -9.17
N GLU A 104 10.92 12.76 -9.67
CA GLU A 104 11.29 12.68 -11.09
C GLU A 104 10.16 12.06 -11.91
N ASP A 105 9.53 10.99 -11.40
CA ASP A 105 8.38 10.36 -12.01
C ASP A 105 7.47 9.69 -10.97
N ALA A 106 6.21 9.45 -11.35
CA ALA A 106 5.22 8.79 -10.51
C ALA A 106 4.22 8.02 -11.36
N VAL A 107 3.92 6.79 -10.96
CA VAL A 107 2.98 5.87 -11.65
C VAL A 107 1.98 5.30 -10.65
N ALA A 108 0.71 5.21 -11.06
CA ALA A 108 -0.29 4.44 -10.31
C ALA A 108 -0.10 2.95 -10.59
N GLU A 109 0.68 2.27 -9.77
CA GLU A 109 0.97 0.84 -9.91
C GLU A 109 -0.31 0.00 -9.82
N GLN A 110 -1.19 0.32 -8.89
CA GLN A 110 -2.44 -0.41 -8.71
C GLN A 110 -3.51 0.49 -8.10
N VAL A 111 -4.75 0.33 -8.56
CA VAL A 111 -5.91 1.03 -7.99
C VAL A 111 -6.94 0.02 -7.52
N ASN A 112 -7.15 -0.04 -6.22
CA ASN A 112 -8.11 -0.93 -5.58
C ASN A 112 -9.38 -0.16 -5.21
N LEU A 113 -10.53 -0.57 -5.75
CA LEU A 113 -11.82 0.08 -5.47
C LEU A 113 -12.53 -0.60 -4.30
N ARG A 114 -13.21 0.18 -3.45
CA ARG A 114 -14.06 -0.32 -2.34
C ARG A 114 -15.53 -0.45 -2.74
N MET A 115 -15.77 -0.56 -4.04
CA MET A 115 -17.10 -0.78 -4.61
C MET A 115 -17.05 -1.81 -5.72
N VAL A 116 -18.19 -2.43 -6.00
CA VAL A 116 -18.39 -3.34 -7.13
C VAL A 116 -19.29 -2.65 -8.15
N ALA A 117 -18.88 -2.65 -9.41
CA ALA A 117 -19.63 -2.13 -10.53
C ALA A 117 -19.30 -2.95 -11.80
N SER A 118 -19.83 -2.56 -12.96
CA SER A 118 -19.43 -3.17 -14.22
C SER A 118 -17.93 -2.99 -14.46
N SER A 119 -17.31 -3.91 -15.20
CA SER A 119 -15.86 -3.85 -15.50
C SER A 119 -15.46 -2.51 -16.13
N LEU A 120 -16.27 -2.02 -17.07
CA LEU A 120 -16.04 -0.73 -17.73
C LEU A 120 -16.08 0.44 -16.73
N ALA A 121 -17.08 0.48 -15.86
CA ALA A 121 -17.20 1.53 -14.85
C ALA A 121 -16.03 1.48 -13.84
N MET A 122 -15.63 0.29 -13.41
CA MET A 122 -14.49 0.13 -12.51
C MET A 122 -13.18 0.58 -13.15
N GLU A 123 -12.97 0.30 -14.43
CA GLU A 123 -11.79 0.76 -15.17
C GLU A 123 -11.75 2.30 -15.29
N GLN A 124 -12.88 2.92 -15.59
CA GLN A 124 -13.00 4.38 -15.62
C GLN A 124 -12.66 5.01 -14.27
N TRP A 125 -13.21 4.47 -13.17
CA TRP A 125 -12.94 4.99 -11.83
C TRP A 125 -11.49 4.79 -11.38
N ARG A 126 -10.87 3.66 -11.73
CA ARG A 126 -9.43 3.46 -11.51
C ARG A 126 -8.61 4.51 -12.22
N THR A 127 -8.95 4.82 -13.46
CA THR A 127 -8.29 5.86 -14.24
C THR A 127 -8.44 7.25 -13.59
N VAL A 128 -9.64 7.58 -13.10
CA VAL A 128 -9.92 8.88 -12.46
C VAL A 128 -9.12 9.04 -11.16
N LEU A 129 -9.19 8.03 -10.28
CA LEU A 129 -8.47 8.09 -9.00
C LEU A 129 -6.95 8.05 -9.21
N GLY A 130 -6.47 7.17 -10.11
CA GLY A 130 -5.05 7.06 -10.44
C GLY A 130 -4.45 8.36 -10.96
N LYS A 131 -5.13 9.03 -11.90
CA LYS A 131 -4.70 10.34 -12.41
C LYS A 131 -4.61 11.40 -11.31
N ALA A 132 -5.61 11.48 -10.44
CA ALA A 132 -5.62 12.45 -9.35
C ALA A 132 -4.45 12.21 -8.37
N ALA A 133 -4.19 10.95 -8.02
CA ALA A 133 -3.09 10.60 -7.14
C ALA A 133 -1.72 10.92 -7.75
N VAL A 134 -1.49 10.49 -9.01
CA VAL A 134 -0.22 10.74 -9.71
C VAL A 134 0.05 12.23 -9.93
N GLN A 135 -0.95 13.00 -10.33
CA GLN A 135 -0.80 14.45 -10.51
C GLN A 135 -0.39 15.16 -9.22
N GLN A 136 -0.87 14.70 -8.10
CA GLN A 136 -0.49 15.26 -6.80
C GLN A 136 0.88 14.73 -6.33
N ALA A 137 1.15 13.45 -6.51
CA ALA A 137 2.41 12.83 -6.12
C ALA A 137 3.62 13.49 -6.79
N ARG A 138 3.49 13.93 -8.03
CA ARG A 138 4.54 14.69 -8.76
C ARG A 138 4.93 16.03 -8.12
N LYS A 139 4.15 16.51 -7.14
CA LYS A 139 4.42 17.74 -6.40
C LYS A 139 5.00 17.50 -5.02
N TRP A 140 5.09 16.24 -4.60
CA TRP A 140 5.62 15.89 -3.29
C TRP A 140 7.13 16.10 -3.23
N GLN A 141 7.61 16.23 -2.02
CA GLN A 141 9.02 16.35 -1.75
C GLN A 141 9.43 15.40 -0.64
N PHE A 142 10.60 14.87 -0.78
CA PHE A 142 11.21 13.90 0.13
C PHE A 142 12.55 14.40 0.64
N ILE A 143 13.05 13.76 1.67
CA ILE A 143 14.41 13.91 2.18
C ILE A 143 15.15 12.63 1.81
N PRO A 144 16.14 12.70 0.93
CA PRO A 144 16.95 11.55 0.58
C PRO A 144 17.75 11.01 1.77
N PRO A 145 18.08 9.70 1.79
CA PRO A 145 18.98 9.16 2.80
C PRO A 145 20.36 9.78 2.67
N VAL A 146 21.00 10.03 3.80
CA VAL A 146 22.35 10.62 3.90
C VAL A 146 23.36 9.66 4.51
N ALA A 147 22.90 8.48 4.94
CA ALA A 147 23.69 7.42 5.55
C ALA A 147 23.16 6.04 5.15
N GLY A 148 23.94 4.99 5.39
CA GLY A 148 23.58 3.62 5.06
C GLY A 148 23.79 3.25 3.59
N GLU A 149 23.33 2.06 3.22
CA GLU A 149 23.55 1.48 1.89
C GLU A 149 22.85 2.27 0.77
N LEU A 150 21.73 2.93 1.08
CA LEU A 150 20.93 3.67 0.11
C LEU A 150 21.46 5.09 -0.19
N ALA A 151 22.43 5.60 0.60
CA ALA A 151 22.86 7.01 0.49
C ALA A 151 23.48 7.38 -0.86
N ASP A 152 24.09 6.42 -1.55
CA ASP A 152 24.78 6.64 -2.82
C ASP A 152 23.96 6.29 -4.06
N ASP A 153 22.72 5.84 -3.89
CA ASP A 153 21.84 5.49 -5.00
C ASP A 153 21.53 6.71 -5.89
N ALA A 154 21.37 6.46 -7.18
CA ALA A 154 21.07 7.52 -8.15
C ALA A 154 19.64 8.07 -7.97
N TYR A 155 18.73 7.25 -7.50
CA TYR A 155 17.33 7.55 -7.16
C TYR A 155 16.78 6.51 -6.19
N TRP A 156 15.60 6.75 -5.65
CA TRP A 156 14.91 5.80 -4.78
C TRP A 156 13.48 5.59 -5.25
N SER A 157 13.03 4.33 -5.16
CA SER A 157 11.63 3.95 -5.40
C SER A 157 10.86 3.95 -4.09
N VAL A 158 9.83 4.80 -4.00
CA VAL A 158 8.95 4.89 -2.84
C VAL A 158 7.53 4.51 -3.24
N ARG A 159 6.93 3.56 -2.53
CA ARG A 159 5.54 3.13 -2.76
C ARG A 159 4.63 3.73 -1.71
N VAL A 160 3.73 4.62 -2.13
CA VAL A 160 2.83 5.35 -1.25
C VAL A 160 1.37 4.95 -1.50
N PRO A 161 0.64 4.45 -0.49
CA PRO A 161 -0.80 4.27 -0.58
C PRO A 161 -1.52 5.63 -0.43
N VAL A 162 -2.37 5.95 -1.39
CA VAL A 162 -3.20 7.15 -1.41
C VAL A 162 -4.66 6.73 -1.29
N ASP A 163 -5.26 7.00 -0.14
CA ASP A 163 -6.64 6.65 0.15
C ASP A 163 -7.62 7.74 -0.25
N PHE A 164 -8.57 7.38 -1.11
CA PHE A 164 -9.75 8.17 -1.40
C PHE A 164 -10.92 7.61 -0.58
N MET A 165 -11.27 8.30 0.49
CA MET A 165 -12.36 7.91 1.40
C MET A 165 -13.47 8.95 1.40
N LEU A 166 -14.72 8.48 1.47
CA LEU A 166 -15.90 9.35 1.56
C LEU A 166 -16.22 9.70 3.01
N SER A 167 -15.72 8.92 3.95
CA SER A 167 -15.84 9.14 5.38
C SER A 167 -14.55 9.76 5.93
N MET A 168 -14.69 10.68 6.87
CA MET A 168 -13.55 11.27 7.61
C MET A 168 -12.95 10.29 8.63
N THR A 169 -13.59 9.13 8.84
CA THR A 169 -13.15 8.14 9.81
C THR A 169 -12.21 7.15 9.13
N SER A 170 -10.94 7.19 9.48
CA SER A 170 -9.99 6.13 9.09
C SER A 170 -10.35 4.81 9.76
N PRO A 171 -10.21 3.67 9.05
CA PRO A 171 -10.44 2.37 9.64
C PRO A 171 -9.52 2.16 10.84
N GLN A 172 -10.09 1.60 11.91
CA GLN A 172 -9.34 1.32 13.12
C GLN A 172 -8.54 0.02 12.98
N TYR A 173 -7.56 -0.16 13.85
CA TYR A 173 -6.81 -1.41 13.94
C TYR A 173 -7.77 -2.59 14.16
N GLY A 174 -7.61 -3.65 13.34
CA GLY A 174 -8.49 -4.81 13.36
C GLY A 174 -9.76 -4.67 12.51
N GLU A 175 -10.02 -3.51 11.91
CA GLU A 175 -11.08 -3.35 10.92
C GLU A 175 -10.63 -3.84 9.54
N TRP A 176 -11.41 -4.75 8.98
CA TRP A 176 -11.16 -5.28 7.64
C TRP A 176 -12.01 -4.53 6.62
N GLN A 177 -11.37 -4.14 5.53
CA GLN A 177 -12.07 -3.53 4.41
C GLN A 177 -12.03 -4.44 3.19
N ALA A 178 -13.20 -4.70 2.62
CA ALA A 178 -13.29 -5.37 1.34
C ALA A 178 -12.92 -4.40 0.21
N TYR A 179 -12.21 -4.91 -0.79
CA TYR A 179 -11.89 -4.15 -1.99
C TYR A 179 -11.80 -5.05 -3.22
N VAL A 180 -11.99 -4.48 -4.39
CA VAL A 180 -11.78 -5.12 -5.68
C VAL A 180 -10.42 -4.68 -6.22
N PRO A 181 -9.43 -5.58 -6.28
CA PRO A 181 -8.10 -5.21 -6.78
C PRO A 181 -8.15 -4.81 -8.24
N GLY A 182 -7.42 -3.77 -8.59
CA GLY A 182 -7.13 -3.42 -9.97
C GLY A 182 -5.97 -4.24 -10.54
N PRO A 183 -5.79 -4.23 -11.87
CA PRO A 183 -4.59 -4.78 -12.46
C PRO A 183 -3.34 -4.02 -11.95
N ARG A 184 -2.26 -4.76 -11.79
CA ARG A 184 -0.97 -4.17 -11.43
C ARG A 184 -0.27 -3.74 -12.71
N GLN A 185 0.28 -2.55 -12.71
CA GLN A 185 1.06 -2.00 -13.81
C GLN A 185 2.54 -1.98 -13.42
N SER A 186 3.40 -2.27 -14.37
CA SER A 186 4.84 -2.03 -14.25
C SER A 186 5.13 -0.53 -14.41
N TYR A 187 6.27 -0.10 -13.92
CA TYR A 187 6.76 1.26 -14.06
C TYR A 187 8.14 1.24 -14.76
N PRO A 188 8.52 2.30 -15.49
CA PRO A 188 9.68 2.27 -16.39
C PRO A 188 11.01 1.97 -15.72
N TRP A 189 11.15 2.23 -14.41
CA TRP A 189 12.39 2.02 -13.65
C TRP A 189 12.35 0.75 -12.76
N ALA A 190 11.33 -0.13 -12.93
CA ALA A 190 11.22 -1.37 -12.16
C ALA A 190 12.26 -2.44 -12.54
N GLU A 191 12.90 -2.30 -13.70
CA GLU A 191 13.90 -3.26 -14.20
C GLU A 191 15.30 -2.98 -13.64
N ASP A 192 15.47 -1.85 -12.94
CA ASP A 192 16.74 -1.42 -12.36
C ASP A 192 16.89 -1.81 -10.88
N GLU A 193 15.90 -2.53 -10.29
CA GLU A 193 15.88 -2.96 -8.87
C GLU A 193 16.35 -4.40 -8.67
#